data_5b1a2053bdc0776fe6dfe11e9045fbc0
#
_entry.id   5b1a2053bdc0776fe6dfe11e9045fbc0
#
_cell.length_a   1.000
_cell.length_b   1.000
_cell.length_c   1.000
_cell.angle_alpha   90.00
_cell.angle_beta   90.00
_cell.angle_gamma   90.00
#
_symmetry.space_group_name_H-M   'P 1'
#
loop_
_entity.id
_entity.type
_entity.pdbx_description
1 polymer ?
#
loop_
_entity_poly.entity_id
_entity_poly.type
_entity_poly.pdbx_seq_one_letter_code
_entity_poly.pdbx_strand_id
1 'polypeptide(L)'
;MLYRRYLAAAIASVMTVTGLFASVPAAAKSYLQCVPFARAESGVEIRGNAKTWWSQAAGTYQRGEEPRKGAVMAFAGTRGMPMGHVAVVKKIVGDREILIDHANWSPINGRRGQIERGVRVVDVSDAGDWSMVRVWYAPIGDLGLRANPVQGFIYADSASEEAPSFKAPVWTQNEWKPGNGLEVVAASLGN
;
A
#
# COMPACT_ATOMS: atom_id res chain seq x y z
N MET A 1 -57.34 72.10 -27.41
CA MET A 1 -56.56 71.18 -28.25
C MET A 1 -55.67 70.33 -27.34
N LEU A 2 -56.01 69.05 -27.19
CA LEU A 2 -55.44 68.13 -26.17
C LEU A 2 -54.26 67.42 -26.76
N TYR A 3 -53.07 67.61 -26.17
CA TYR A 3 -51.89 66.79 -26.44
C TYR A 3 -51.81 65.67 -25.37
N ARG A 4 -52.13 64.46 -25.73
CA ARG A 4 -51.97 63.29 -24.89
C ARG A 4 -50.51 62.85 -24.98
N ARG A 5 -49.79 62.97 -23.85
CA ARG A 5 -48.48 62.43 -23.65
C ARG A 5 -48.59 60.94 -23.31
N TYR A 6 -48.10 60.09 -24.18
CA TYR A 6 -47.89 58.71 -23.87
C TYR A 6 -46.50 58.53 -23.21
N LEU A 7 -46.54 58.31 -21.92
CA LEU A 7 -45.34 57.85 -21.19
C LEU A 7 -45.16 56.40 -21.49
N ALA A 8 -44.10 56.06 -22.29
CA ALA A 8 -43.63 54.69 -22.41
C ALA A 8 -42.74 54.37 -21.20
N ALA A 9 -43.23 53.55 -20.32
CA ALA A 9 -42.44 52.98 -19.22
C ALA A 9 -41.56 51.86 -19.79
N ALA A 10 -40.29 52.12 -19.93
CA ALA A 10 -39.29 51.11 -20.22
C ALA A 10 -38.99 50.34 -18.92
N ILE A 11 -39.48 49.12 -18.81
CA ILE A 11 -39.13 48.19 -17.72
C ILE A 11 -37.79 47.56 -18.11
N ALA A 12 -36.71 48.06 -17.51
CA ALA A 12 -35.41 47.41 -17.58
C ALA A 12 -35.40 46.19 -16.67
N SER A 13 -35.59 44.99 -17.23
CA SER A 13 -35.40 43.72 -16.52
C SER A 13 -33.90 43.50 -16.30
N VAL A 14 -33.44 43.82 -15.11
CA VAL A 14 -32.12 43.42 -14.65
C VAL A 14 -32.17 41.91 -14.33
N MET A 15 -31.70 41.07 -15.24
CA MET A 15 -31.43 39.68 -14.96
C MET A 15 -30.19 39.59 -14.05
N THR A 16 -30.39 39.45 -12.75
CA THR A 16 -29.37 39.04 -11.81
C THR A 16 -29.05 37.57 -12.06
N VAL A 17 -28.01 37.28 -12.82
CA VAL A 17 -27.41 35.96 -12.93
C VAL A 17 -26.70 35.70 -11.61
N THR A 18 -27.41 35.09 -10.66
CA THR A 18 -26.83 34.50 -9.47
C THR A 18 -26.07 33.26 -9.90
N GLY A 19 -24.76 33.43 -10.20
CA GLY A 19 -23.83 32.34 -10.42
C GLY A 19 -23.78 31.49 -9.13
N LEU A 20 -24.37 30.30 -9.16
CA LEU A 20 -24.12 29.27 -8.17
C LEU A 20 -22.62 28.86 -8.34
N PHE A 21 -21.77 29.53 -7.58
CA PHE A 21 -20.44 28.99 -7.34
C PHE A 21 -20.63 27.73 -6.50
N ALA A 22 -20.73 26.57 -7.15
CA ALA A 22 -20.57 25.29 -6.49
C ALA A 22 -19.16 25.30 -5.89
N SER A 23 -19.05 25.60 -4.61
CA SER A 23 -17.81 25.42 -3.85
C SER A 23 -17.46 23.95 -3.90
N VAL A 24 -16.52 23.58 -4.77
CA VAL A 24 -15.88 22.27 -4.75
C VAL A 24 -15.25 22.17 -3.37
N PRO A 25 -15.66 21.22 -2.52
CA PRO A 25 -15.03 21.07 -1.22
C PRO A 25 -13.55 20.83 -1.49
N ALA A 26 -12.69 21.74 -1.03
CA ALA A 26 -11.26 21.53 -1.05
C ALA A 26 -11.04 20.22 -0.28
N ALA A 27 -10.62 19.16 -1.00
CA ALA A 27 -10.28 17.91 -0.37
C ALA A 27 -9.20 18.25 0.64
N ALA A 28 -9.58 18.30 1.92
CA ALA A 28 -8.65 18.49 3.01
C ALA A 28 -7.61 17.37 2.83
N LYS A 29 -6.34 17.74 2.58
CA LYS A 29 -5.24 16.75 2.52
C LYS A 29 -5.26 16.03 3.86
N SER A 30 -5.93 14.89 3.91
CA SER A 30 -6.06 14.12 5.12
C SER A 30 -4.67 13.66 5.54
N TYR A 31 -4.30 14.01 6.77
CA TYR A 31 -3.11 13.50 7.42
C TYR A 31 -3.30 11.99 7.61
N LEU A 32 -2.79 11.21 6.67
CA LEU A 32 -3.01 9.78 6.66
C LEU A 32 -2.01 9.06 7.56
N GLN A 33 -2.51 8.24 8.47
CA GLN A 33 -1.71 7.39 9.34
C GLN A 33 -1.40 6.05 8.66
N CYS A 34 -0.31 5.40 9.07
CA CYS A 34 0.09 4.11 8.52
C CYS A 34 -0.96 3.01 8.70
N VAL A 35 -1.68 2.99 9.83
CA VAL A 35 -2.69 1.97 10.13
C VAL A 35 -3.89 2.02 9.19
N PRO A 36 -4.63 3.13 9.03
CA PRO A 36 -5.74 3.17 8.06
C PRO A 36 -5.27 2.92 6.62
N PHE A 37 -4.07 3.36 6.26
CA PHE A 37 -3.50 3.07 4.96
C PHE A 37 -3.24 1.57 4.77
N ALA A 38 -2.53 0.93 5.70
CA ALA A 38 -2.20 -0.49 5.61
C ALA A 38 -3.45 -1.38 5.57
N ARG A 39 -4.50 -1.04 6.33
CA ARG A 39 -5.79 -1.75 6.27
C ARG A 39 -6.42 -1.68 4.88
N ALA A 40 -6.51 -0.48 4.32
CA ALA A 40 -7.12 -0.27 3.00
C ALA A 40 -6.32 -0.96 1.88
N GLU A 41 -4.99 -1.01 2.00
CA GLU A 41 -4.11 -1.56 0.96
C GLU A 41 -3.94 -3.08 1.04
N SER A 42 -3.96 -3.67 2.25
CA SER A 42 -3.70 -5.10 2.48
C SER A 42 -4.95 -5.94 2.75
N GLY A 43 -6.06 -5.32 3.16
CA GLY A 43 -7.23 -6.05 3.64
C GLY A 43 -7.10 -6.63 5.06
N VAL A 44 -5.99 -6.39 5.76
CA VAL A 44 -5.82 -6.80 7.17
C VAL A 44 -6.62 -5.88 8.08
N GLU A 45 -7.69 -6.35 8.70
CA GLU A 45 -8.66 -5.57 9.46
C GLU A 45 -8.28 -5.38 10.96
N ILE A 46 -7.01 -5.13 11.24
CA ILE A 46 -6.52 -4.82 12.60
C ILE A 46 -6.57 -3.31 12.86
N ARG A 47 -6.91 -2.92 14.08
CA ARG A 47 -7.04 -1.52 14.51
C ARG A 47 -6.09 -1.20 15.67
N GLY A 48 -6.04 0.06 16.05
CA GLY A 48 -5.18 0.53 17.15
C GLY A 48 -3.76 0.84 16.72
N ASN A 49 -2.83 0.88 17.69
CA ASN A 49 -1.44 1.23 17.45
C ASN A 49 -0.70 0.17 16.64
N ALA A 50 0.11 0.59 15.68
CA ALA A 50 0.84 -0.33 14.80
C ALA A 50 1.69 -1.36 15.57
N LYS A 51 2.32 -0.96 16.68
CA LYS A 51 3.11 -1.86 17.54
C LYS A 51 2.35 -3.08 18.08
N THR A 52 1.01 -3.02 18.12
CA THR A 52 0.17 -4.10 18.62
C THR A 52 -0.35 -5.02 17.53
N TRP A 53 -0.11 -4.68 16.26
CA TRP A 53 -0.64 -5.45 15.14
C TRP A 53 -0.14 -6.88 15.11
N TRP A 54 1.15 -7.08 15.38
CA TRP A 54 1.74 -8.40 15.42
C TRP A 54 1.05 -9.32 16.44
N SER A 55 0.83 -8.83 17.66
CA SER A 55 0.15 -9.60 18.69
C SER A 55 -1.34 -9.80 18.38
N GLN A 56 -2.03 -8.79 17.84
CA GLN A 56 -3.44 -8.90 17.46
C GLN A 56 -3.67 -9.85 16.27
N ALA A 57 -2.69 -10.00 15.39
CA ALA A 57 -2.77 -10.94 14.27
C ALA A 57 -2.77 -12.41 14.71
N ALA A 58 -2.31 -12.70 15.94
CA ALA A 58 -2.28 -14.07 16.44
C ALA A 58 -3.67 -14.71 16.46
N GLY A 59 -3.79 -15.90 15.87
CA GLY A 59 -5.04 -16.65 15.81
C GLY A 59 -6.05 -16.16 14.77
N THR A 60 -5.80 -15.00 14.13
CA THR A 60 -6.70 -14.46 13.09
C THR A 60 -6.02 -14.46 11.71
N TYR A 61 -4.76 -14.09 11.66
CA TYR A 61 -3.97 -14.03 10.43
C TYR A 61 -2.73 -14.91 10.55
N GLN A 62 -2.29 -15.46 9.44
CA GLN A 62 -0.97 -16.09 9.39
C GLN A 62 0.11 -15.04 9.59
N ARG A 63 1.18 -15.44 10.27
CA ARG A 63 2.36 -14.61 10.54
C ARG A 63 3.61 -15.35 10.18
N GLY A 64 4.63 -14.64 9.73
CA GLY A 64 5.93 -15.25 9.38
C GLY A 64 7.03 -14.21 9.28
N GLU A 65 8.22 -14.69 9.01
CA GLU A 65 9.44 -13.86 8.91
C GLU A 65 9.75 -13.49 7.46
N GLU A 66 9.15 -14.15 6.48
CA GLU A 66 9.41 -13.92 5.07
C GLU A 66 8.48 -12.87 4.47
N PRO A 67 9.01 -11.91 3.68
CA PRO A 67 8.17 -10.97 2.95
C PRO A 67 7.40 -11.68 1.84
N ARG A 68 6.10 -11.34 1.72
CA ARG A 68 5.24 -11.75 0.59
C ARG A 68 4.53 -10.51 0.05
N LYS A 69 4.32 -10.45 -1.26
CA LYS A 69 3.53 -9.35 -1.85
C LYS A 69 2.15 -9.29 -1.20
N GLY A 70 1.73 -8.09 -0.78
CA GLY A 70 0.48 -7.85 -0.06
C GLY A 70 0.56 -8.03 1.45
N ALA A 71 1.60 -8.68 1.98
CA ALA A 71 1.77 -8.84 3.42
C ALA A 71 2.00 -7.50 4.13
N VAL A 72 1.54 -7.40 5.36
CA VAL A 72 1.81 -6.25 6.22
C VAL A 72 3.09 -6.48 7.01
N MET A 73 4.11 -5.67 6.74
CA MET A 73 5.33 -5.60 7.52
C MET A 73 5.06 -4.85 8.82
N ALA A 74 5.22 -5.50 9.96
CA ALA A 74 4.94 -4.96 11.29
C ALA A 74 6.24 -4.54 12.00
N PHE A 75 6.46 -3.23 12.14
CA PHE A 75 7.61 -2.70 12.88
C PHE A 75 7.33 -2.66 14.38
N ALA A 76 8.31 -3.04 15.16
CA ALA A 76 8.25 -2.89 16.60
C ALA A 76 8.25 -1.42 17.04
N GLY A 77 7.67 -1.14 18.20
CA GLY A 77 7.79 0.16 18.83
C GLY A 77 9.23 0.41 19.32
N THR A 78 9.74 1.60 19.08
CA THR A 78 11.06 2.03 19.54
C THR A 78 10.98 3.41 20.20
N ARG A 79 12.05 3.88 20.86
CA ARG A 79 12.09 5.24 21.41
C ARG A 79 11.80 6.32 20.36
N GLY A 80 12.28 6.14 19.12
CA GLY A 80 12.04 7.08 18.02
C GLY A 80 10.72 6.86 17.27
N MET A 81 10.03 5.76 17.54
CA MET A 81 8.77 5.36 16.90
C MET A 81 7.90 4.58 17.92
N PRO A 82 7.44 5.24 19.00
CA PRO A 82 6.84 4.55 20.15
C PRO A 82 5.53 3.81 19.84
N MET A 83 4.83 4.21 18.78
CA MET A 83 3.59 3.55 18.33
C MET A 83 3.82 2.42 17.32
N GLY A 84 5.10 2.16 16.96
CA GLY A 84 5.41 1.24 15.87
C GLY A 84 5.03 1.80 14.51
N HIS A 85 5.15 0.97 13.48
CA HIS A 85 4.75 1.31 12.12
C HIS A 85 4.25 0.06 11.39
N VAL A 86 3.44 0.25 10.36
CA VAL A 86 3.02 -0.82 9.44
C VAL A 86 3.15 -0.33 8.00
N ALA A 87 3.56 -1.24 7.13
CA ALA A 87 3.71 -1.00 5.70
C ALA A 87 3.24 -2.23 4.92
N VAL A 88 2.86 -2.07 3.66
CA VAL A 88 2.43 -3.19 2.82
C VAL A 88 3.51 -3.51 1.81
N VAL A 89 3.89 -4.78 1.72
CA VAL A 89 4.90 -5.25 0.76
C VAL A 89 4.34 -5.16 -0.65
N LYS A 90 4.98 -4.34 -1.47
CA LYS A 90 4.59 -4.11 -2.87
C LYS A 90 5.24 -5.09 -3.82
N LYS A 91 6.53 -5.34 -3.61
CA LYS A 91 7.35 -6.16 -4.51
C LYS A 91 8.55 -6.73 -3.77
N ILE A 92 8.89 -7.97 -4.06
CA ILE A 92 10.17 -8.58 -3.71
C ILE A 92 11.15 -8.21 -4.82
N VAL A 93 12.29 -7.63 -4.48
CA VAL A 93 13.34 -7.22 -5.43
C VAL A 93 14.49 -8.21 -5.42
N GLY A 94 14.82 -8.73 -4.26
CA GLY A 94 15.87 -9.71 -4.06
C GLY A 94 15.78 -10.33 -2.66
N ASP A 95 16.73 -11.18 -2.31
CA ASP A 95 16.71 -11.94 -1.06
C ASP A 95 16.70 -11.04 0.18
N ARG A 96 17.25 -9.84 0.08
CA ARG A 96 17.36 -8.87 1.16
C ARG A 96 16.81 -7.49 0.79
N GLU A 97 16.00 -7.39 -0.25
CA GLU A 97 15.45 -6.12 -0.70
C GLU A 97 14.01 -6.27 -1.15
N ILE A 98 13.15 -5.38 -0.63
CA ILE A 98 11.75 -5.27 -1.02
C ILE A 98 11.37 -3.81 -1.28
N LEU A 99 10.27 -3.62 -1.97
CA LEU A 99 9.56 -2.34 -2.04
C LEU A 99 8.29 -2.45 -1.21
N ILE A 100 8.00 -1.39 -0.45
CA ILE A 100 6.79 -1.26 0.36
C ILE A 100 5.98 -0.03 -0.05
N ASP A 101 4.69 -0.07 0.23
CA ASP A 101 3.83 1.10 0.25
C ASP A 101 3.43 1.39 1.69
N HIS A 102 3.49 2.65 2.11
CA HIS A 102 3.10 3.06 3.46
C HIS A 102 2.64 4.53 3.50
N ALA A 103 2.22 4.99 4.66
CA ALA A 103 1.91 6.39 4.89
C ALA A 103 2.54 6.89 6.20
N ASN A 104 2.79 8.20 6.27
CA ASN A 104 3.25 8.87 7.48
C ASN A 104 4.66 8.47 7.94
N TRP A 105 5.56 8.19 7.01
CA TRP A 105 6.95 7.82 7.33
C TRP A 105 7.90 9.01 7.23
N SER A 106 8.15 9.50 6.03
CA SER A 106 9.06 10.63 5.82
C SER A 106 8.39 11.99 6.02
N PRO A 107 9.04 12.98 6.64
CA PRO A 107 8.59 14.36 6.52
C PRO A 107 8.95 14.88 5.12
N ILE A 108 7.94 15.09 4.28
CA ILE A 108 8.08 15.69 2.95
C ILE A 108 7.61 17.14 3.04
N ASN A 109 8.46 18.09 2.64
CA ASN A 109 8.20 19.53 2.82
C ASN A 109 7.82 19.89 4.28
N GLY A 110 8.53 19.29 5.24
CA GLY A 110 8.34 19.54 6.68
C GLY A 110 7.07 18.93 7.30
N ARG A 111 6.32 18.12 6.56
CA ARG A 111 5.07 17.50 7.03
C ARG A 111 5.09 15.99 6.83
N ARG A 112 4.42 15.28 7.73
CA ARG A 112 4.13 13.84 7.60
C ARG A 112 2.67 13.62 7.16
N GLY A 113 2.28 12.37 6.97
CA GLY A 113 0.92 11.99 6.60
C GLY A 113 0.72 11.79 5.10
N GLN A 114 1.79 11.77 4.32
CA GLN A 114 1.76 11.42 2.90
C GLN A 114 1.79 9.91 2.72
N ILE A 115 1.26 9.46 1.58
CA ILE A 115 1.49 8.11 1.07
C ILE A 115 2.83 8.11 0.34
N GLU A 116 3.67 7.15 0.68
CA GLU A 116 4.93 6.86 0.01
C GLU A 116 4.82 5.47 -0.61
N ARG A 117 5.03 5.38 -1.93
CA ARG A 117 4.87 4.12 -2.69
C ARG A 117 6.17 3.65 -3.29
N GLY A 118 6.32 2.33 -3.35
CA GLY A 118 7.53 1.71 -3.90
C GLY A 118 8.78 2.06 -3.09
N VAL A 119 8.63 2.25 -1.81
CA VAL A 119 9.70 2.65 -0.90
C VAL A 119 10.66 1.50 -0.67
N ARG A 120 11.94 1.72 -0.91
CA ARG A 120 12.99 0.72 -0.77
C ARG A 120 13.22 0.34 0.68
N VAL A 121 13.25 -0.95 0.97
CA VAL A 121 13.62 -1.53 2.27
C VAL A 121 14.67 -2.58 2.07
N VAL A 122 15.71 -2.52 2.88
CA VAL A 122 16.80 -3.48 2.87
C VAL A 122 16.88 -4.16 4.23
N ASP A 123 16.91 -5.48 4.21
CA ASP A 123 17.21 -6.29 5.38
C ASP A 123 18.69 -6.10 5.76
N VAL A 124 18.92 -5.69 7.00
CA VAL A 124 20.23 -5.49 7.59
C VAL A 124 20.44 -6.35 8.85
N SER A 125 19.58 -7.35 9.04
CA SER A 125 19.76 -8.34 10.10
C SER A 125 20.98 -9.23 9.80
N ASP A 126 21.66 -9.68 10.83
CA ASP A 126 22.83 -10.55 10.68
C ASP A 126 22.43 -11.92 10.09
N ALA A 127 21.26 -12.43 10.47
CA ALA A 127 20.74 -13.72 10.03
C ALA A 127 20.06 -13.69 8.65
N GLY A 128 19.75 -12.51 8.09
CA GLY A 128 18.97 -12.40 6.87
C GLY A 128 17.50 -12.73 7.04
N ASP A 129 16.98 -12.55 8.25
CA ASP A 129 15.64 -12.96 8.70
C ASP A 129 14.63 -11.81 8.76
N TRP A 130 14.98 -10.65 8.21
CA TRP A 130 14.15 -9.45 8.21
C TRP A 130 13.86 -8.85 9.59
N SER A 131 14.48 -9.34 10.67
CA SER A 131 14.29 -8.80 12.01
C SER A 131 14.75 -7.36 12.18
N MET A 132 15.67 -6.89 11.31
CA MET A 132 16.20 -5.53 11.31
C MET A 132 16.29 -5.00 9.89
N VAL A 133 15.70 -3.81 9.63
CA VAL A 133 15.68 -3.25 8.28
C VAL A 133 16.06 -1.77 8.26
N ARG A 134 16.62 -1.32 7.14
CA ARG A 134 16.72 0.10 6.79
C ARG A 134 15.71 0.42 5.70
N VAL A 135 14.99 1.50 5.92
CA VAL A 135 13.93 1.99 5.03
C VAL A 135 14.38 3.29 4.38
N TRP A 136 14.11 3.47 3.11
CA TRP A 136 14.33 4.74 2.42
C TRP A 136 13.72 5.91 3.19
N TYR A 137 14.44 7.01 3.27
CA TYR A 137 14.04 8.18 4.00
C TYR A 137 14.18 9.44 3.14
N ALA A 138 13.08 9.97 2.67
CA ALA A 138 13.05 11.05 1.70
C ALA A 138 13.91 12.28 2.04
N PRO A 139 14.02 12.73 3.32
CA PRO A 139 14.83 13.90 3.64
C PRO A 139 16.32 13.78 3.34
N ILE A 140 16.86 12.57 3.25
CA ILE A 140 18.27 12.37 2.90
C ILE A 140 18.45 11.77 1.50
N GLY A 141 17.34 11.43 0.82
CA GLY A 141 17.38 10.84 -0.51
C GLY A 141 18.09 9.49 -0.58
N ASP A 142 18.08 8.71 0.51
CA ASP A 142 18.76 7.42 0.64
C ASP A 142 18.11 6.58 1.75
N LEU A 143 18.61 5.35 1.95
CA LEU A 143 18.24 4.51 3.09
C LEU A 143 18.53 5.24 4.41
N GLY A 144 17.52 5.34 5.26
CA GLY A 144 17.66 5.93 6.59
C GLY A 144 18.82 5.31 7.37
N LEU A 145 19.54 6.10 8.14
CA LEU A 145 20.72 5.64 8.88
C LEU A 145 20.38 4.68 10.03
N ARG A 146 19.14 4.70 10.50
CA ARG A 146 18.68 3.84 11.60
C ARG A 146 18.21 2.51 11.06
N ALA A 147 18.67 1.42 11.69
CA ALA A 147 18.02 0.13 11.57
C ALA A 147 16.76 0.11 12.43
N ASN A 148 15.68 -0.42 11.88
CA ASN A 148 14.38 -0.48 12.53
C ASN A 148 14.03 -1.95 12.79
N PRO A 149 13.66 -2.33 14.04
CA PRO A 149 13.26 -3.69 14.34
C PRO A 149 11.91 -4.01 13.75
N VAL A 150 11.79 -5.20 13.15
CA VAL A 150 10.57 -5.75 12.58
C VAL A 150 10.15 -6.97 13.40
N GLN A 151 8.85 -7.08 13.67
CA GLN A 151 8.28 -8.23 14.37
C GLN A 151 7.97 -9.38 13.39
N GLY A 152 7.84 -9.08 12.11
CA GLY A 152 7.54 -10.02 11.03
C GLY A 152 6.50 -9.48 10.06
N PHE A 153 5.92 -10.40 9.30
CA PHE A 153 4.93 -10.13 8.24
C PHE A 153 3.60 -10.78 8.59
N ILE A 154 2.51 -10.04 8.41
CA ILE A 154 1.13 -10.50 8.60
C ILE A 154 0.54 -10.70 7.21
N TYR A 155 0.03 -11.90 6.94
CA TYR A 155 -0.54 -12.26 5.65
C TYR A 155 -2.06 -12.13 5.72
N ALA A 156 -2.64 -11.37 4.77
CA ALA A 156 -4.08 -11.13 4.69
C ALA A 156 -4.85 -12.41 4.32
N ASP A 157 -4.22 -13.27 3.51
CA ASP A 157 -4.80 -14.52 3.10
C ASP A 157 -4.90 -15.42 4.33
N SER A 158 -6.13 -15.54 4.84
CA SER A 158 -6.43 -16.50 5.89
C SER A 158 -6.14 -17.91 5.38
N ALA A 159 -5.83 -18.81 6.28
CA ALA A 159 -5.41 -20.21 6.09
C ALA A 159 -6.35 -21.11 5.24
N SER A 160 -7.12 -20.55 4.31
CA SER A 160 -8.08 -21.28 3.46
C SER A 160 -7.78 -21.29 1.97
N GLU A 161 -6.73 -20.63 1.50
CA GLU A 161 -6.15 -20.99 0.21
C GLU A 161 -4.88 -21.80 0.46
N GLU A 162 -5.05 -23.11 0.61
CA GLU A 162 -4.05 -24.07 0.21
C GLU A 162 -3.54 -23.58 -1.15
N ALA A 163 -2.35 -22.99 -1.17
CA ALA A 163 -1.68 -22.65 -2.42
C ALA A 163 -1.84 -23.88 -3.30
N PRO A 164 -2.32 -23.75 -4.55
CA PRO A 164 -2.47 -24.90 -5.41
C PRO A 164 -1.13 -25.62 -5.32
N SER A 165 -1.13 -26.78 -4.72
CA SER A 165 0.06 -27.60 -4.60
C SER A 165 0.45 -27.89 -6.04
N PHE A 166 1.36 -27.07 -6.57
CA PHE A 166 2.03 -27.39 -7.80
C PHE A 166 2.85 -28.63 -7.45
N LYS A 167 2.18 -29.79 -7.54
CA LYS A 167 2.88 -31.05 -7.62
C LYS A 167 3.69 -30.93 -8.90
N ALA A 168 4.94 -30.54 -8.75
CA ALA A 168 5.90 -30.67 -9.84
C ALA A 168 5.74 -32.11 -10.34
N PRO A 169 5.50 -32.31 -11.63
CA PRO A 169 5.40 -33.66 -12.17
C PRO A 169 6.69 -34.36 -11.79
N VAL A 170 6.57 -35.48 -11.07
CA VAL A 170 7.71 -36.33 -10.74
C VAL A 170 8.12 -36.98 -12.05
N TRP A 171 9.06 -36.35 -12.73
CA TRP A 171 9.68 -36.93 -13.92
C TRP A 171 10.59 -38.06 -13.43
N THR A 172 10.12 -39.28 -13.59
CA THR A 172 11.03 -40.43 -13.48
C THR A 172 11.98 -40.37 -14.68
N GLN A 173 13.27 -40.56 -14.44
CA GLN A 173 14.33 -40.46 -15.46
C GLN A 173 14.07 -41.32 -16.72
N ASN A 174 13.14 -42.24 -16.67
CA ASN A 174 12.78 -43.16 -17.76
C ASN A 174 11.74 -42.60 -18.74
N GLU A 175 11.16 -41.43 -18.48
CA GLU A 175 10.12 -40.84 -19.35
C GLU A 175 10.60 -39.60 -20.14
N TRP A 176 11.84 -39.18 -19.91
CA TRP A 176 12.40 -38.08 -20.68
C TRP A 176 12.78 -38.54 -22.08
N LYS A 177 12.00 -38.15 -23.10
CA LYS A 177 12.33 -38.29 -24.51
C LYS A 177 12.66 -36.91 -25.08
N PRO A 178 13.86 -36.68 -25.64
CA PRO A 178 14.17 -35.42 -26.33
C PRO A 178 13.24 -35.28 -27.53
N GLY A 179 12.46 -34.21 -27.56
CA GLY A 179 11.59 -33.88 -28.69
C GLY A 179 10.12 -33.65 -28.36
N ASN A 180 9.61 -34.08 -27.20
CA ASN A 180 8.19 -33.93 -26.86
C ASN A 180 7.84 -32.62 -26.12
N GLY A 181 8.83 -31.75 -25.87
CA GLY A 181 8.65 -30.51 -25.10
C GLY A 181 8.02 -29.35 -25.87
N LEU A 182 7.91 -29.44 -27.20
CA LEU A 182 7.38 -28.35 -28.02
C LEU A 182 5.93 -28.53 -28.48
N GLU A 183 5.40 -29.76 -28.46
CA GLU A 183 4.00 -29.99 -28.85
C GLU A 183 2.97 -29.69 -27.77
N VAL A 184 3.34 -29.75 -26.48
CA VAL A 184 2.42 -29.51 -25.37
C VAL A 184 2.08 -28.03 -25.19
N VAL A 185 2.94 -27.11 -25.64
CA VAL A 185 2.72 -25.66 -25.52
C VAL A 185 1.78 -25.12 -26.60
N ALA A 186 1.71 -25.78 -27.75
CA ALA A 186 0.86 -25.35 -28.86
C ALA A 186 -0.63 -25.73 -28.70
N ALA A 187 -0.94 -26.72 -27.88
CA ALA A 187 -2.32 -27.20 -27.67
C ALA A 187 -3.12 -26.41 -26.60
N SER A 188 -2.48 -25.58 -25.79
CA SER A 188 -3.15 -24.81 -24.72
C SER A 188 -3.46 -23.34 -25.09
N LEU A 189 -3.12 -22.90 -26.32
CA LEU A 189 -3.37 -21.53 -26.78
C LEU A 189 -4.41 -21.43 -27.92
N GLY A 190 -5.12 -22.52 -28.22
CA GLY A 190 -6.13 -22.53 -29.25
C GLY A 190 -7.47 -23.13 -28.77
N ASN A 191 -8.22 -22.29 -27.99
CA ASN A 191 -9.69 -22.22 -28.02
C ASN A 191 -10.14 -21.04 -27.16
#